data_9171bf9f89a23df75267c8f14a3d5bd3
#
_entry.id   9171bf9f89a23df75267c8f14a3d5bd3
#
_cell.length_a   1.000
_cell.length_b   1.000
_cell.length_c   1.000
_cell.angle_alpha   90.00
_cell.angle_beta   90.00
_cell.angle_gamma   90.00
#
_symmetry.space_group_name_H-M   'P 1'
#
loop_
_entity.id
_entity.type
_entity.pdbx_description
1 polymer ?
#
loop_
_entity_poly.entity_id
_entity_poly.type
_entity_poly.pdbx_seq_one_letter_code
_entity_poly.pdbx_strand_id
1 'polypeptide(L)'
;MQNMDLGELEQSLGYSFSDRGLLIEALTHSSYANELKARRQNAVCNERLEFLGDSVLSIVVSETLFKKYGELPEGELTQRRAALVRSQALASYARNIKLGDYLYLGKGEEKCNGRSKQSTLENAFEALLAAMYLDAGERGLDVIRAFMLPIVEREMTQNYSPIRNDAKTELQQLIQQAEGDFLEYVTVSESGPDHDKVFEVEARLNTNVIGKGKGKSKREAEQAAAREALALFGEL
;
A
#
# COMPACT_ATOMS: atom_id res chain seq x y z
N MET A 1 3.16 -30.41 -15.00
CA MET A 1 3.19 -28.95 -15.12
C MET A 1 1.83 -28.54 -15.62
N GLN A 2 1.09 -27.70 -14.90
CA GLN A 2 -0.10 -27.06 -15.48
C GLN A 2 0.38 -26.24 -16.68
N ASN A 3 -0.25 -26.47 -17.83
CA ASN A 3 0.05 -25.72 -19.05
C ASN A 3 -0.63 -24.34 -18.90
N MET A 4 0.02 -23.44 -18.15
CA MET A 4 -0.46 -22.07 -17.98
C MET A 4 -0.12 -21.31 -19.25
N ASP A 5 -1.11 -20.69 -19.86
CA ASP A 5 -0.88 -19.84 -21.02
C ASP A 5 -0.32 -18.48 -20.58
N LEU A 6 1.01 -18.37 -20.53
CA LEU A 6 1.69 -17.11 -20.20
C LEU A 6 1.39 -16.00 -21.24
N GLY A 7 0.95 -16.35 -22.43
CA GLY A 7 0.53 -15.37 -23.44
C GLY A 7 -0.70 -14.58 -23.02
N GLU A 8 -1.66 -15.20 -22.34
CA GLU A 8 -2.81 -14.50 -21.77
C GLU A 8 -2.39 -13.50 -20.67
N LEU A 9 -1.41 -13.89 -19.83
CA LEU A 9 -0.86 -12.98 -18.85
C LEU A 9 -0.15 -11.80 -19.53
N GLU A 10 0.71 -12.03 -20.50
CA GLU A 10 1.41 -10.99 -21.27
C GLU A 10 0.40 -10.01 -21.92
N GLN A 11 -0.71 -10.51 -22.46
CA GLN A 11 -1.79 -9.66 -22.99
C GLN A 11 -2.43 -8.79 -21.90
N SER A 12 -2.70 -9.34 -20.71
CA SER A 12 -3.29 -8.59 -19.61
C SER A 12 -2.34 -7.53 -19.04
N LEU A 13 -1.03 -7.74 -19.15
CA LEU A 13 0.01 -6.81 -18.78
C LEU A 13 0.22 -5.70 -19.84
N GLY A 14 -0.22 -5.91 -21.09
CA GLY A 14 0.15 -5.09 -22.23
C GLY A 14 1.66 -5.11 -22.52
N TYR A 15 2.35 -6.19 -22.09
CA TYR A 15 3.80 -6.34 -22.20
C TYR A 15 4.16 -7.77 -22.59
N SER A 16 5.01 -7.92 -23.61
CA SER A 16 5.54 -9.22 -24.05
C SER A 16 7.00 -9.35 -23.66
N PHE A 17 7.35 -10.40 -22.95
CA PHE A 17 8.72 -10.66 -22.50
C PHE A 17 9.61 -11.17 -23.63
N SER A 18 10.77 -10.52 -23.77
CA SER A 18 11.88 -11.02 -24.60
C SER A 18 12.54 -12.25 -23.94
N ASP A 19 12.77 -12.18 -22.64
CA ASP A 19 13.23 -13.28 -21.80
C ASP A 19 12.10 -13.81 -20.90
N ARG A 20 11.39 -14.82 -21.38
CA ARG A 20 10.36 -15.49 -20.56
C ARG A 20 10.91 -16.17 -19.30
N GLY A 21 12.23 -16.37 -19.20
CA GLY A 21 12.85 -16.86 -17.98
C GLY A 21 12.63 -15.94 -16.81
N LEU A 22 12.71 -14.61 -17.00
CA LEU A 22 12.41 -13.61 -15.99
C LEU A 22 10.96 -13.67 -15.51
N LEU A 23 10.00 -13.85 -16.46
CA LEU A 23 8.60 -14.01 -16.09
C LEU A 23 8.37 -15.28 -15.26
N ILE A 24 8.96 -16.41 -15.67
CA ILE A 24 8.84 -17.68 -14.93
C ILE A 24 9.47 -17.55 -13.54
N GLU A 25 10.62 -16.89 -13.40
CA GLU A 25 11.25 -16.62 -12.11
C GLU A 25 10.31 -15.78 -11.22
N ALA A 26 9.74 -14.69 -11.73
CA ALA A 26 8.79 -13.84 -10.99
C ALA A 26 7.56 -14.60 -10.51
N LEU A 27 7.07 -15.57 -11.28
CA LEU A 27 5.93 -16.40 -10.94
C LEU A 27 6.28 -17.59 -10.03
N THR A 28 7.56 -17.85 -9.76
CA THR A 28 8.02 -19.01 -8.98
C THR A 28 8.17 -18.67 -7.51
N HIS A 29 7.23 -19.12 -6.68
CA HIS A 29 7.29 -18.98 -5.23
C HIS A 29 8.37 -19.90 -4.62
N SER A 30 8.96 -19.47 -3.50
CA SER A 30 10.03 -20.24 -2.83
C SER A 30 9.64 -21.66 -2.45
N SER A 31 8.37 -21.90 -2.11
CA SER A 31 7.88 -23.26 -1.81
C SER A 31 8.02 -24.22 -2.98
N TYR A 32 7.76 -23.76 -4.22
CA TYR A 32 7.93 -24.57 -5.42
C TYR A 32 9.41 -24.78 -5.74
N ALA A 33 10.21 -23.73 -5.67
CA ALA A 33 11.65 -23.84 -5.88
C ALA A 33 12.30 -24.84 -4.90
N ASN A 34 11.87 -24.86 -3.64
CA ASN A 34 12.35 -25.80 -2.64
C ASN A 34 11.95 -27.26 -2.94
N GLU A 35 10.74 -27.50 -3.47
CA GLU A 35 10.35 -28.83 -3.92
C GLU A 35 11.19 -29.32 -5.12
N LEU A 36 11.55 -28.43 -6.05
CA LEU A 36 12.41 -28.75 -7.17
C LEU A 36 13.85 -29.04 -6.71
N LYS A 37 14.39 -28.22 -5.81
CA LYS A 37 15.72 -28.45 -5.20
C LYS A 37 15.80 -29.80 -4.48
N ALA A 38 14.75 -30.19 -3.77
CA ALA A 38 14.67 -31.50 -3.12
C ALA A 38 14.73 -32.66 -4.13
N ARG A 39 14.32 -32.41 -5.39
CA ARG A 39 14.44 -33.36 -6.52
C ARG A 39 15.74 -33.23 -7.32
N ARG A 40 16.71 -32.48 -6.78
CA ARG A 40 18.01 -32.17 -7.43
C ARG A 40 17.85 -31.41 -8.76
N GLN A 41 16.80 -30.61 -8.89
CA GLN A 41 16.59 -29.71 -10.02
C GLN A 41 16.94 -28.29 -9.62
N ASN A 42 17.63 -27.56 -10.50
CA ASN A 42 17.88 -26.14 -10.27
C ASN A 42 16.57 -25.35 -10.42
N ALA A 43 16.27 -24.53 -9.43
CA ALA A 43 15.15 -23.59 -9.48
C ALA A 43 15.51 -22.32 -8.74
N VAL A 44 15.15 -21.21 -9.34
CA VAL A 44 15.24 -19.87 -8.77
C VAL A 44 13.84 -19.51 -8.29
N CYS A 45 13.72 -18.73 -7.22
CA CYS A 45 12.45 -18.19 -6.75
C CYS A 45 12.42 -16.67 -6.89
N ASN A 46 11.26 -16.11 -6.73
CA ASN A 46 10.97 -14.70 -6.97
C ASN A 46 11.52 -13.72 -5.91
N GLU A 47 12.06 -14.19 -4.79
CA GLU A 47 12.49 -13.34 -3.66
C GLU A 47 13.50 -12.24 -4.04
N ARG A 48 14.40 -12.52 -4.98
CA ARG A 48 15.37 -11.50 -5.45
C ARG A 48 14.72 -10.47 -6.37
N LEU A 49 13.77 -10.90 -7.18
CA LEU A 49 12.99 -10.01 -8.03
C LEU A 49 12.03 -9.16 -7.18
N GLU A 50 11.39 -9.74 -6.15
CA GLU A 50 10.59 -9.02 -5.16
C GLU A 50 11.38 -7.87 -4.55
N PHE A 51 12.58 -8.13 -4.02
CA PHE A 51 13.46 -7.10 -3.46
C PHE A 51 13.75 -5.95 -4.43
N LEU A 52 14.02 -6.26 -5.70
CA LEU A 52 14.25 -5.24 -6.73
C LEU A 52 12.95 -4.52 -7.08
N GLY A 53 11.85 -5.26 -7.17
CA GLY A 53 10.53 -4.75 -7.55
C GLY A 53 9.97 -3.73 -6.57
N ASP A 54 10.12 -3.95 -5.27
CA ASP A 54 9.77 -2.96 -4.24
C ASP A 54 10.47 -1.61 -4.52
N SER A 55 11.77 -1.63 -4.79
CA SER A 55 12.55 -0.43 -5.07
C SER A 55 12.12 0.26 -6.36
N VAL A 56 11.88 -0.50 -7.44
CA VAL A 56 11.41 0.01 -8.74
C VAL A 56 10.01 0.62 -8.60
N LEU A 57 9.11 -0.07 -7.89
CA LEU A 57 7.77 0.42 -7.59
C LEU A 57 7.82 1.73 -6.81
N SER A 58 8.61 1.75 -5.74
CA SER A 58 8.77 2.92 -4.87
C SER A 58 9.24 4.16 -5.63
N ILE A 59 10.23 4.03 -6.53
CA ILE A 59 10.72 5.17 -7.31
C ILE A 59 9.67 5.65 -8.33
N VAL A 60 9.01 4.73 -9.04
CA VAL A 60 8.01 5.08 -10.06
C VAL A 60 6.79 5.77 -9.44
N VAL A 61 6.29 5.25 -8.33
CA VAL A 61 5.15 5.84 -7.62
C VAL A 61 5.53 7.20 -7.04
N SER A 62 6.71 7.32 -6.41
CA SER A 62 7.19 8.61 -5.86
C SER A 62 7.35 9.67 -6.92
N GLU A 63 7.97 9.34 -8.06
CA GLU A 63 8.12 10.26 -9.18
C GLU A 63 6.78 10.71 -9.76
N THR A 64 5.83 9.76 -9.91
CA THR A 64 4.49 10.05 -10.41
C THR A 64 3.75 11.01 -9.49
N LEU A 65 3.77 10.77 -8.18
CA LEU A 65 3.15 11.63 -7.19
C LEU A 65 3.79 13.01 -7.16
N PHE A 66 5.12 13.07 -7.14
CA PHE A 66 5.88 14.32 -7.13
C PHE A 66 5.55 15.21 -8.34
N LYS A 67 5.48 14.63 -9.54
CA LYS A 67 5.15 15.36 -10.76
C LYS A 67 3.68 15.82 -10.80
N LYS A 68 2.78 14.97 -10.29
CA LYS A 68 1.34 15.22 -10.36
C LYS A 68 0.85 16.21 -9.30
N TYR A 69 1.49 16.22 -8.13
CA TYR A 69 1.07 16.98 -6.96
C TYR A 69 2.21 17.89 -6.46
N GLY A 70 2.69 18.78 -7.32
CA GLY A 70 3.84 19.64 -7.06
C GLY A 70 3.70 20.60 -5.86
N GLU A 71 2.46 20.90 -5.46
CA GLU A 71 2.17 21.80 -4.34
C GLU A 71 1.98 21.08 -2.99
N LEU A 72 1.95 19.73 -2.99
CA LEU A 72 1.74 18.99 -1.77
C LEU A 72 3.02 18.90 -0.93
N PRO A 73 2.91 19.03 0.41
CA PRO A 73 4.04 18.84 1.30
C PRO A 73 4.50 17.37 1.31
N GLU A 74 5.75 17.15 1.70
CA GLU A 74 6.41 15.82 1.75
C GLU A 74 5.58 14.79 2.52
N GLY A 75 5.02 15.16 3.67
CA GLY A 75 4.21 14.27 4.51
C GLY A 75 3.00 13.71 3.77
N GLU A 76 2.30 14.53 2.96
CA GLU A 76 1.17 14.06 2.16
C GLU A 76 1.61 13.16 1.00
N LEU A 77 2.71 13.49 0.33
CA LEU A 77 3.27 12.64 -0.72
C LEU A 77 3.66 11.27 -0.16
N THR A 78 4.25 11.24 1.03
CA THR A 78 4.61 9.99 1.73
C THR A 78 3.39 9.17 2.11
N GLN A 79 2.32 9.79 2.63
CA GLN A 79 1.07 9.09 2.92
C GLN A 79 0.41 8.51 1.67
N ARG A 80 0.37 9.28 0.57
CA ARG A 80 -0.17 8.83 -0.72
C ARG A 80 0.63 7.65 -1.27
N ARG A 81 1.96 7.74 -1.24
CA ARG A 81 2.82 6.62 -1.62
C ARG A 81 2.52 5.38 -0.79
N ALA A 82 2.51 5.50 0.54
CA ALA A 82 2.22 4.37 1.43
C ALA A 82 0.86 3.71 1.14
N ALA A 83 -0.16 4.49 0.80
CA ALA A 83 -1.47 3.96 0.42
C ALA A 83 -1.42 3.13 -0.88
N LEU A 84 -0.60 3.54 -1.85
CA LEU A 84 -0.45 2.89 -3.15
C LEU A 84 0.41 1.63 -3.12
N VAL A 85 1.44 1.60 -2.25
CA VAL A 85 2.41 0.49 -2.19
C VAL A 85 2.20 -0.45 -1.01
N ARG A 86 1.17 -0.24 -0.18
CA ARG A 86 0.87 -1.16 0.93
C ARG A 86 0.47 -2.54 0.41
N SER A 87 0.77 -3.57 1.17
CA SER A 87 0.49 -4.98 0.88
C SER A 87 -0.92 -5.24 0.34
N GLN A 88 -1.94 -4.66 0.97
CA GLN A 88 -3.33 -4.80 0.53
C GLN A 88 -3.57 -4.23 -0.88
N ALA A 89 -2.94 -3.12 -1.23
CA ALA A 89 -3.06 -2.49 -2.55
C ALA A 89 -2.39 -3.36 -3.61
N LEU A 90 -1.14 -3.80 -3.37
CA LEU A 90 -0.39 -4.64 -4.29
C LEU A 90 -1.10 -5.98 -4.54
N ALA A 91 -1.61 -6.63 -3.51
CA ALA A 91 -2.42 -7.83 -3.65
C ALA A 91 -3.72 -7.59 -4.45
N SER A 92 -4.32 -6.39 -4.34
CA SER A 92 -5.48 -6.01 -5.16
C SER A 92 -5.09 -5.86 -6.64
N TYR A 93 -3.95 -5.23 -6.94
CA TYR A 93 -3.44 -5.10 -8.31
C TYR A 93 -3.14 -6.47 -8.92
N ALA A 94 -2.50 -7.35 -8.16
CA ALA A 94 -2.25 -8.72 -8.56
C ALA A 94 -3.55 -9.49 -8.88
N ARG A 95 -4.59 -9.32 -8.07
CA ARG A 95 -5.91 -9.94 -8.33
C ARG A 95 -6.57 -9.41 -9.59
N ASN A 96 -6.44 -8.12 -9.88
CA ASN A 96 -7.03 -7.51 -11.07
C ASN A 96 -6.49 -8.12 -12.38
N ILE A 97 -5.22 -8.53 -12.38
CA ILE A 97 -4.59 -9.23 -13.52
C ILE A 97 -4.60 -10.77 -13.35
N LYS A 98 -5.31 -11.28 -12.34
CA LYS A 98 -5.40 -12.72 -12.02
C LYS A 98 -4.04 -13.40 -11.84
N LEU A 99 -3.04 -12.65 -11.32
CA LEU A 99 -1.66 -13.12 -11.20
C LEU A 99 -1.55 -14.45 -10.43
N GLY A 100 -2.41 -14.65 -9.42
CA GLY A 100 -2.46 -15.87 -8.64
C GLY A 100 -2.65 -17.15 -9.46
N ASP A 101 -3.36 -17.08 -10.60
CA ASP A 101 -3.64 -18.25 -11.45
C ASP A 101 -2.38 -18.75 -12.16
N TYR A 102 -1.37 -17.88 -12.32
CA TYR A 102 -0.12 -18.16 -13.01
C TYR A 102 1.05 -18.53 -12.06
N LEU A 103 0.84 -18.55 -10.74
CA LEU A 103 1.92 -18.84 -9.79
C LEU A 103 2.30 -20.33 -9.77
N TYR A 104 3.60 -20.59 -9.73
CA TYR A 104 4.16 -21.89 -9.41
C TYR A 104 4.32 -22.01 -7.89
N LEU A 105 3.46 -22.79 -7.26
CA LEU A 105 3.43 -23.02 -5.82
C LEU A 105 3.78 -24.47 -5.49
N GLY A 106 4.46 -24.68 -4.37
CA GLY A 106 4.64 -26.00 -3.80
C GLY A 106 3.32 -26.56 -3.27
N LYS A 107 3.20 -27.88 -3.18
CA LYS A 107 1.98 -28.57 -2.78
C LYS A 107 1.42 -28.12 -1.42
N GLY A 108 2.30 -27.76 -0.48
CA GLY A 108 1.91 -27.25 0.84
C GLY A 108 1.24 -25.90 0.74
N GLU A 109 1.85 -24.95 0.02
CA GLU A 109 1.33 -23.60 -0.16
C GLU A 109 0.04 -23.61 -0.99
N GLU A 110 -0.06 -24.48 -2.00
CA GLU A 110 -1.27 -24.68 -2.78
C GLU A 110 -2.46 -25.11 -1.90
N LYS A 111 -2.25 -26.05 -0.97
CA LYS A 111 -3.29 -26.50 -0.04
C LYS A 111 -3.72 -25.44 0.95
N CYS A 112 -2.86 -24.46 1.24
CA CYS A 112 -3.13 -23.34 2.12
C CYS A 112 -3.69 -22.12 1.39
N ASN A 113 -4.28 -22.29 0.19
CA ASN A 113 -4.80 -21.21 -0.64
C ASN A 113 -3.74 -20.13 -0.99
N GLY A 114 -2.49 -20.54 -1.19
CA GLY A 114 -1.37 -19.65 -1.49
C GLY A 114 -1.63 -18.72 -2.67
N ARG A 115 -2.38 -19.17 -3.70
CA ARG A 115 -2.73 -18.35 -4.88
C ARG A 115 -3.52 -17.08 -4.57
N SER A 116 -4.29 -17.08 -3.49
CA SER A 116 -5.13 -15.94 -3.08
C SER A 116 -4.60 -15.21 -1.84
N LYS A 117 -3.54 -15.75 -1.22
CA LYS A 117 -2.94 -15.18 -0.01
C LYS A 117 -2.31 -13.83 -0.32
N GLN A 118 -2.60 -12.85 0.53
CA GLN A 118 -2.20 -11.46 0.32
C GLN A 118 -0.69 -11.32 0.13
N SER A 119 0.13 -11.88 1.04
CA SER A 119 1.58 -11.77 0.95
C SER A 119 2.16 -12.45 -0.30
N THR A 120 1.61 -13.60 -0.72
CA THR A 120 2.04 -14.29 -1.94
C THR A 120 1.76 -13.46 -3.20
N LEU A 121 0.60 -12.80 -3.25
CA LEU A 121 0.21 -11.95 -4.37
C LEU A 121 1.01 -10.64 -4.41
N GLU A 122 1.27 -10.02 -3.26
CA GLU A 122 2.13 -8.86 -3.10
C GLU A 122 3.53 -9.14 -3.65
N ASN A 123 4.22 -10.14 -3.09
CA ASN A 123 5.58 -10.52 -3.47
C ASN A 123 5.69 -10.86 -4.97
N ALA A 124 4.69 -11.58 -5.49
CA ALA A 124 4.66 -11.92 -6.91
C ALA A 124 4.43 -10.70 -7.80
N PHE A 125 3.65 -9.72 -7.35
CA PHE A 125 3.43 -8.48 -8.10
C PHE A 125 4.70 -7.63 -8.16
N GLU A 126 5.41 -7.47 -7.05
CA GLU A 126 6.69 -6.80 -7.02
C GLU A 126 7.73 -7.52 -7.91
N ALA A 127 7.82 -8.85 -7.78
CA ALA A 127 8.70 -9.64 -8.62
C ALA A 127 8.38 -9.51 -10.12
N LEU A 128 7.10 -9.42 -10.48
CA LEU A 128 6.65 -9.19 -11.85
C LEU A 128 7.13 -7.81 -12.37
N LEU A 129 7.01 -6.76 -11.57
CA LEU A 129 7.52 -5.43 -11.92
C LEU A 129 9.03 -5.45 -12.16
N ALA A 130 9.80 -6.14 -11.30
CA ALA A 130 11.23 -6.30 -11.50
C ALA A 130 11.57 -7.08 -12.78
N ALA A 131 10.81 -8.13 -13.08
CA ALA A 131 11.00 -8.91 -14.29
C ALA A 131 10.79 -8.06 -15.56
N MET A 132 9.70 -7.28 -15.60
CA MET A 132 9.43 -6.33 -16.69
C MET A 132 10.52 -5.26 -16.80
N TYR A 133 10.98 -4.72 -15.66
CA TYR A 133 12.03 -3.73 -15.60
C TYR A 133 13.34 -4.25 -16.19
N LEU A 134 13.76 -5.46 -15.80
CA LEU A 134 15.00 -6.08 -16.28
C LEU A 134 14.91 -6.47 -17.75
N ASP A 135 13.78 -7.04 -18.18
CA ASP A 135 13.56 -7.45 -19.57
C ASP A 135 13.58 -6.27 -20.55
N ALA A 136 13.05 -5.13 -20.12
CA ALA A 136 13.04 -3.91 -20.93
C ALA A 136 14.39 -3.16 -20.99
N GLY A 137 15.37 -3.55 -20.18
CA GLY A 137 16.71 -2.97 -20.16
C GLY A 137 16.71 -1.46 -19.89
N GLU A 138 17.29 -0.66 -20.76
CA GLU A 138 17.39 0.79 -20.61
C GLU A 138 16.02 1.48 -20.50
N ARG A 139 14.96 0.90 -21.06
CA ARG A 139 13.58 1.42 -20.98
C ARG A 139 12.80 0.89 -19.79
N GLY A 140 13.42 0.18 -18.87
CA GLY A 140 12.76 -0.48 -17.75
C GLY A 140 11.85 0.44 -16.95
N LEU A 141 12.33 1.60 -16.51
CA LEU A 141 11.50 2.56 -15.78
C LEU A 141 10.33 3.11 -16.59
N ASP A 142 10.51 3.29 -17.91
CA ASP A 142 9.42 3.80 -18.77
C ASP A 142 8.32 2.77 -18.93
N VAL A 143 8.68 1.48 -19.05
CA VAL A 143 7.73 0.37 -19.10
C VAL A 143 6.94 0.30 -17.79
N ILE A 144 7.62 0.36 -16.65
CA ILE A 144 6.93 0.31 -15.34
C ILE A 144 6.06 1.54 -15.12
N ARG A 145 6.50 2.75 -15.54
CA ARG A 145 5.65 3.95 -15.49
C ARG A 145 4.38 3.76 -16.32
N ALA A 146 4.50 3.30 -17.56
CA ALA A 146 3.36 3.09 -18.44
C ALA A 146 2.36 2.08 -17.85
N PHE A 147 2.86 1.02 -17.20
CA PHE A 147 2.05 0.00 -16.56
C PHE A 147 1.38 0.52 -15.26
N MET A 148 2.13 1.23 -14.42
CA MET A 148 1.63 1.69 -13.12
C MET A 148 0.76 2.94 -13.19
N LEU A 149 0.94 3.82 -14.18
CA LEU A 149 0.24 5.10 -14.26
C LEU A 149 -1.29 4.96 -14.22
N PRO A 150 -1.94 4.08 -15.03
CA PRO A 150 -3.39 3.89 -14.96
C PRO A 150 -3.87 3.38 -13.60
N ILE A 151 -3.05 2.55 -12.93
CA ILE A 151 -3.34 2.01 -11.60
C ILE A 151 -3.32 3.15 -10.58
N VAL A 152 -2.26 3.94 -10.56
CA VAL A 152 -2.09 5.10 -9.66
C VAL A 152 -3.22 6.10 -9.86
N GLU A 153 -3.58 6.43 -11.11
CA GLU A 153 -4.63 7.38 -11.40
C GLU A 153 -6.00 6.90 -10.92
N ARG A 154 -6.33 5.64 -11.14
CA ARG A 154 -7.57 5.04 -10.66
C ARG A 154 -7.64 5.05 -9.13
N GLU A 155 -6.58 4.61 -8.46
CA GLU A 155 -6.54 4.58 -6.99
C GLU A 155 -6.66 5.99 -6.40
N MET A 156 -5.98 6.98 -6.99
CA MET A 156 -6.06 8.36 -6.53
C MET A 156 -7.43 8.99 -6.77
N THR A 157 -8.17 8.53 -7.77
CA THR A 157 -9.49 9.08 -8.09
C THR A 157 -10.61 8.40 -7.32
N GLN A 158 -10.53 7.07 -7.13
CA GLN A 158 -11.63 6.28 -6.58
C GLN A 158 -11.45 5.96 -5.09
N ASN A 159 -10.23 5.71 -4.66
CA ASN A 159 -9.94 5.18 -3.33
C ASN A 159 -9.15 6.16 -2.46
N TYR A 160 -8.54 7.14 -3.05
CA TYR A 160 -8.02 8.26 -2.32
C TYR A 160 -9.15 9.27 -2.08
N SER A 161 -10.03 8.95 -1.14
CA SER A 161 -10.55 9.99 -0.29
C SER A 161 -9.27 10.64 0.32
N PRO A 162 -9.05 11.96 0.18
CA PRO A 162 -7.99 12.60 0.97
C PRO A 162 -8.18 12.00 2.34
N ILE A 163 -7.16 11.30 2.85
CA ILE A 163 -7.22 10.74 4.20
C ILE A 163 -7.81 11.90 4.95
N ARG A 164 -9.05 11.74 5.46
CA ARG A 164 -9.71 12.80 6.20
C ARG A 164 -8.64 13.19 7.15
N ASN A 165 -8.06 14.37 6.91
CA ASN A 165 -6.81 14.79 7.51
C ASN A 165 -6.85 14.21 8.89
N ASP A 166 -5.84 13.38 9.25
CA ASP A 166 -5.83 12.90 10.61
C ASP A 166 -5.83 14.17 11.43
N ALA A 167 -7.05 14.65 11.73
CA ALA A 167 -7.26 15.97 12.29
C ALA A 167 -6.40 16.13 13.54
N LYS A 168 -6.11 14.99 14.19
CA LYS A 168 -5.19 14.90 15.31
C LYS A 168 -3.75 15.23 14.88
N THR A 169 -3.28 14.70 13.74
CA THR A 169 -1.95 14.99 13.21
C THR A 169 -1.84 16.43 12.70
N GLU A 170 -2.88 16.91 12.02
CA GLU A 170 -2.95 18.29 11.51
C GLU A 170 -2.95 19.30 12.65
N LEU A 171 -3.78 19.09 13.66
CA LEU A 171 -3.80 19.94 14.86
C LEU A 171 -2.46 19.91 15.60
N GLN A 172 -1.83 18.74 15.67
CA GLN A 172 -0.52 18.61 16.31
C GLN A 172 0.57 19.36 15.54
N GLN A 173 0.56 19.32 14.20
CA GLN A 173 1.49 20.08 13.36
C GLN A 173 1.27 21.59 13.49
N LEU A 174 0.01 22.02 13.53
CA LEU A 174 -0.33 23.42 13.72
C LEU A 174 0.19 23.98 15.06
N ILE A 175 -0.02 23.23 16.14
CA ILE A 175 0.40 23.65 17.49
C ILE A 175 1.93 23.56 17.66
N GLN A 176 2.61 22.59 17.06
CA GLN A 176 4.07 22.47 17.13
C GLN A 176 4.83 23.60 16.44
N GLN A 177 4.15 24.45 15.64
CA GLN A 177 4.75 25.66 15.08
C GLN A 177 4.95 26.77 16.14
N ALA A 178 4.27 26.70 17.27
CA ALA A 178 4.41 27.59 18.39
C ALA A 178 5.27 26.96 19.50
N GLU A 179 6.40 27.58 19.83
CA GLU A 179 7.27 27.07 20.89
C GLU A 179 6.57 27.17 22.27
N GLY A 180 6.54 26.05 22.99
CA GLY A 180 6.05 25.98 24.36
C GLY A 180 4.60 25.53 24.52
N ASP A 181 3.86 25.27 23.44
CA ASP A 181 2.50 24.79 23.51
C ASP A 181 2.45 23.23 23.54
N PHE A 182 1.59 22.71 24.42
CA PHE A 182 1.41 21.28 24.61
C PHE A 182 -0.04 20.89 24.33
N LEU A 183 -0.21 19.94 23.37
CA LEU A 183 -1.51 19.37 23.02
C LEU A 183 -1.69 18.01 23.69
N GLU A 184 -2.78 17.83 24.42
CA GLU A 184 -3.19 16.54 24.96
C GLU A 184 -4.64 16.21 24.64
N TYR A 185 -4.96 14.90 24.63
CA TYR A 185 -6.31 14.38 24.45
C TYR A 185 -6.74 13.66 25.73
N VAL A 186 -7.78 14.14 26.37
CA VAL A 186 -8.27 13.63 27.65
C VAL A 186 -9.63 12.96 27.45
N THR A 187 -9.73 11.66 27.75
CA THR A 187 -11.03 10.99 27.79
C THR A 187 -11.79 11.45 29.04
N VAL A 188 -12.88 12.17 28.85
CA VAL A 188 -13.69 12.73 29.94
C VAL A 188 -14.87 11.84 30.32
N SER A 189 -15.35 11.00 29.40
CA SER A 189 -16.48 10.10 29.65
C SER A 189 -16.40 8.84 28.80
N GLU A 190 -16.80 7.70 29.40
CA GLU A 190 -17.10 6.45 28.70
C GLU A 190 -18.52 6.04 29.10
N SER A 191 -19.42 5.85 28.14
CA SER A 191 -20.82 5.50 28.36
C SER A 191 -21.31 4.44 27.39
N GLY A 192 -22.41 3.76 27.74
CA GLY A 192 -22.99 2.69 26.91
C GLY A 192 -22.54 1.28 27.29
N PRO A 193 -23.25 0.25 26.79
CA PRO A 193 -22.91 -1.15 27.02
C PRO A 193 -21.63 -1.54 26.29
N ASP A 194 -20.97 -2.65 26.69
CA ASP A 194 -19.66 -3.06 26.14
C ASP A 194 -19.61 -3.24 24.61
N HIS A 195 -20.75 -3.54 23.99
CA HIS A 195 -20.87 -3.73 22.54
C HIS A 195 -21.24 -2.43 21.78
N ASP A 196 -21.56 -1.32 22.49
CA ASP A 196 -21.88 -0.03 21.89
C ASP A 196 -21.39 1.13 22.80
N LYS A 197 -20.12 1.08 23.18
CA LYS A 197 -19.47 2.12 23.98
C LYS A 197 -19.32 3.41 23.19
N VAL A 198 -19.59 4.52 23.86
CA VAL A 198 -19.34 5.87 23.35
C VAL A 198 -18.30 6.54 24.25
N PHE A 199 -17.25 7.04 23.62
CA PHE A 199 -16.18 7.79 24.27
C PHE A 199 -16.37 9.28 24.00
N GLU A 200 -16.15 10.09 25.02
CA GLU A 200 -16.05 11.55 24.90
C GLU A 200 -14.61 11.96 25.23
N VAL A 201 -14.02 12.76 24.33
CA VAL A 201 -12.63 13.22 24.44
C VAL A 201 -12.59 14.73 24.29
N GLU A 202 -11.76 15.38 25.09
CA GLU A 202 -11.39 16.79 24.95
C GLU A 202 -9.96 16.91 24.39
N ALA A 203 -9.80 17.74 23.35
CA ALA A 203 -8.50 18.25 22.93
C ALA A 203 -8.18 19.50 23.76
N ARG A 204 -7.03 19.49 24.42
CA ARG A 204 -6.58 20.58 25.29
C ARG A 204 -5.26 21.14 24.83
N LEU A 205 -5.21 22.44 24.67
CA LEU A 205 -3.98 23.20 24.47
C LEU A 205 -3.55 23.77 25.82
N ASN A 206 -2.45 23.23 26.36
CA ASN A 206 -2.02 23.48 27.74
C ASN A 206 -3.14 23.07 28.73
N THR A 207 -3.84 24.05 29.31
CA THR A 207 -4.98 23.82 30.23
C THR A 207 -6.35 24.15 29.63
N ASN A 208 -6.38 24.66 28.39
CA ASN A 208 -7.61 25.14 27.77
C ASN A 208 -8.21 24.08 26.87
N VAL A 209 -9.49 23.80 26.99
CA VAL A 209 -10.24 22.94 26.08
C VAL A 209 -10.44 23.69 24.77
N ILE A 210 -9.90 23.16 23.67
CA ILE A 210 -9.99 23.75 22.33
C ILE A 210 -10.88 22.94 21.39
N GLY A 211 -11.29 21.73 21.80
CA GLY A 211 -12.23 20.92 21.02
C GLY A 211 -12.73 19.73 21.82
N LYS A 212 -13.94 19.25 21.48
CA LYS A 212 -14.60 18.09 22.08
C LYS A 212 -15.05 17.14 20.99
N GLY A 213 -14.96 15.83 21.26
CA GLY A 213 -15.36 14.83 20.30
C GLY A 213 -15.99 13.60 20.94
N LYS A 214 -16.94 12.99 20.22
CA LYS A 214 -17.55 11.73 20.57
C LYS A 214 -17.31 10.70 19.47
N GLY A 215 -17.13 9.44 19.86
CA GLY A 215 -16.94 8.35 18.91
C GLY A 215 -17.14 6.98 19.56
N LYS A 216 -17.29 5.95 18.72
CA LYS A 216 -17.41 4.55 19.15
C LYS A 216 -16.08 3.93 19.57
N SER A 217 -14.99 4.65 19.37
CA SER A 217 -13.64 4.32 19.87
C SER A 217 -12.95 5.59 20.35
N LYS A 218 -11.94 5.43 21.24
CA LYS A 218 -11.12 6.56 21.70
C LYS A 218 -10.52 7.33 20.52
N ARG A 219 -10.00 6.61 19.52
CA ARG A 219 -9.42 7.20 18.30
C ARG A 219 -10.44 8.03 17.51
N GLU A 220 -11.66 7.56 17.37
CA GLU A 220 -12.73 8.28 16.68
C GLU A 220 -13.12 9.57 17.44
N ALA A 221 -13.23 9.49 18.75
CA ALA A 221 -13.52 10.64 19.61
C ALA A 221 -12.38 11.67 19.60
N GLU A 222 -11.10 11.22 19.62
CA GLU A 222 -9.94 12.10 19.48
C GLU A 222 -9.93 12.83 18.13
N GLN A 223 -10.25 12.14 17.04
CA GLN A 223 -10.35 12.74 15.70
C GLN A 223 -11.48 13.78 15.61
N ALA A 224 -12.61 13.50 16.26
CA ALA A 224 -13.72 14.45 16.32
C ALA A 224 -13.35 15.71 17.12
N ALA A 225 -12.67 15.54 18.26
CA ALA A 225 -12.18 16.66 19.08
C ALA A 225 -11.15 17.51 18.34
N ALA A 226 -10.24 16.86 17.59
CA ALA A 226 -9.25 17.56 16.78
C ALA A 226 -9.89 18.38 15.66
N ARG A 227 -10.93 17.85 14.99
CA ARG A 227 -11.67 18.60 13.94
C ARG A 227 -12.35 19.84 14.49
N GLU A 228 -12.98 19.74 15.66
CA GLU A 228 -13.59 20.90 16.29
C GLU A 228 -12.54 21.95 16.67
N ALA A 229 -11.37 21.51 17.16
CA ALA A 229 -10.26 22.40 17.46
C ALA A 229 -9.73 23.11 16.21
N LEU A 230 -9.52 22.41 15.09
CA LEU A 230 -9.06 22.99 13.82
C LEU A 230 -10.02 24.05 13.30
N ALA A 231 -11.34 23.85 13.47
CA ALA A 231 -12.33 24.85 13.08
C ALA A 231 -12.17 26.20 13.81
N LEU A 232 -11.66 26.19 15.05
CA LEU A 232 -11.36 27.43 15.80
C LEU A 232 -10.17 28.18 15.22
N PHE A 233 -9.24 27.48 14.56
CA PHE A 233 -8.06 28.08 13.93
C PHE A 233 -8.30 28.49 12.47
N GLY A 234 -9.50 28.27 11.93
CA GLY A 234 -9.86 28.64 10.54
C GLY A 234 -9.32 27.70 9.47
N GLU A 235 -8.92 26.51 9.83
CA GLU A 235 -8.31 25.48 8.96
C GLU A 235 -9.34 24.48 8.37
N LEU A 236 -10.65 24.77 8.41
CA LEU A 236 -11.72 23.93 7.83
C LEU A 236 -12.54 24.70 6.81
#